data_7588929ab520224de41931f403d6d2ba
#
_entry.id   7588929ab520224de41931f403d6d2ba
#
_cell.length_a   1.000
_cell.length_b   1.000
_cell.length_c   1.000
_cell.angle_alpha   90.00
_cell.angle_beta   90.00
_cell.angle_gamma   90.00
#
_symmetry.space_group_name_H-M   'P 1'
#
loop_
_entity.id
_entity.type
_entity.pdbx_description
1 polymer ?
#
loop_
_entity_poly.entity_id
_entity_poly.type
_entity_poly.pdbx_seq_one_letter_code
_entity_poly.pdbx_strand_id
1 'polypeptide(L)'
;MVDGKFMQGVTDVLLKSGIKFESTIRSSGNQIARQREYVIRYWYEKNKSDWLLWVDSDVVISPENFLRLWNKKDAKKHPIVTGVYFTTKNPEEPLMVPTPTVFQFAEKDGIIGISPIHPLPKDKFIKVSAAGMGFVLMHRSVVEKIVENVPDVAMFAEAGTEKTFIGEDIYFFALCDKAGVEVWCDTGATVPHMKRFSFDEHYYNAMTKGRE
;
A
#
# COMPACT_ATOMS: atom_id res chain seq x y z
N MET A 1 -5.47 -6.47 -17.99
CA MET A 1 -4.56 -7.63 -18.09
C MET A 1 -3.69 -7.60 -16.85
N VAL A 2 -3.58 -8.69 -16.10
CA VAL A 2 -2.75 -8.80 -14.90
C VAL A 2 -1.33 -9.18 -15.35
N ASP A 3 -0.32 -8.60 -14.71
CA ASP A 3 1.09 -8.89 -15.03
C ASP A 3 1.47 -10.32 -14.65
N GLY A 4 2.23 -11.01 -15.50
CA GLY A 4 2.64 -12.39 -15.26
C GLY A 4 3.55 -12.55 -14.02
N LYS A 5 4.40 -11.54 -13.73
CA LYS A 5 5.26 -11.54 -12.54
C LYS A 5 4.45 -11.38 -11.25
N PHE A 6 3.37 -10.56 -11.28
CA PHE A 6 2.43 -10.49 -10.18
C PHE A 6 1.79 -11.84 -9.89
N MET A 7 1.25 -12.51 -10.93
CA MET A 7 0.63 -13.82 -10.76
C MET A 7 1.62 -14.87 -10.22
N GLN A 8 2.84 -14.88 -10.74
CA GLN A 8 3.89 -15.77 -10.25
C GLN A 8 4.22 -15.49 -8.78
N GLY A 9 4.40 -14.21 -8.41
CA GLY A 9 4.72 -13.82 -7.03
C GLY A 9 3.63 -14.24 -6.05
N VAL A 10 2.36 -13.98 -6.37
CA VAL A 10 1.22 -14.42 -5.54
C VAL A 10 1.18 -15.95 -5.43
N THR A 11 1.34 -16.66 -6.54
CA THR A 11 1.38 -18.14 -6.54
C THR A 11 2.51 -18.67 -5.68
N ASP A 12 3.70 -18.09 -5.78
CA ASP A 12 4.85 -18.50 -4.96
C ASP A 12 4.61 -18.26 -3.46
N VAL A 13 3.99 -17.14 -3.10
CA VAL A 13 3.62 -16.88 -1.69
C VAL A 13 2.62 -17.91 -1.19
N LEU A 14 1.57 -18.21 -1.96
CA LEU A 14 0.55 -19.19 -1.58
C LEU A 14 1.11 -20.60 -1.41
N LEU A 15 2.06 -21.01 -2.27
CA LEU A 15 2.58 -22.38 -2.30
C LEU A 15 3.85 -22.58 -1.46
N LYS A 16 4.70 -21.55 -1.32
CA LYS A 16 6.06 -21.67 -0.77
C LYS A 16 6.28 -20.96 0.56
N SER A 17 5.35 -20.11 1.02
CA SER A 17 5.52 -19.41 2.31
C SER A 17 5.37 -20.31 3.53
N GLY A 18 4.76 -21.47 3.40
CA GLY A 18 4.39 -22.35 4.51
C GLY A 18 3.19 -21.85 5.33
N ILE A 19 2.59 -20.73 4.96
CA ILE A 19 1.42 -20.16 5.62
C ILE A 19 0.15 -20.62 4.92
N LYS A 20 -0.83 -21.08 5.68
CA LYS A 20 -2.13 -21.50 5.15
C LYS A 20 -2.99 -20.24 4.92
N PHE A 21 -3.37 -20.02 3.69
CA PHE A 21 -4.35 -19.00 3.30
C PHE A 21 -5.75 -19.63 3.26
N GLU A 22 -6.74 -18.94 3.79
CA GLU A 22 -8.13 -19.40 3.79
C GLU A 22 -8.76 -19.19 2.41
N SER A 23 -8.55 -18.01 1.81
CA SER A 23 -9.10 -17.66 0.51
C SER A 23 -8.31 -16.54 -0.14
N THR A 24 -8.62 -16.27 -1.41
CA THR A 24 -8.20 -15.07 -2.12
C THR A 24 -9.45 -14.27 -2.53
N ILE A 25 -9.43 -12.98 -2.26
CA ILE A 25 -10.50 -12.05 -2.65
C ILE A 25 -9.95 -11.19 -3.79
N ARG A 26 -10.65 -11.18 -4.90
CA ARG A 26 -10.28 -10.34 -6.05
C ARG A 26 -11.35 -9.31 -6.30
N SER A 27 -10.94 -8.07 -6.46
CA SER A 27 -11.78 -7.00 -6.99
C SER A 27 -11.16 -6.42 -8.26
N SER A 28 -11.98 -5.93 -9.15
CA SER A 28 -11.54 -5.33 -10.42
C SER A 28 -12.52 -4.24 -10.85
N GLY A 29 -12.00 -3.17 -11.45
CA GLY A 29 -12.77 -2.02 -11.90
C GLY A 29 -11.86 -0.79 -12.02
N ASN A 30 -12.46 0.37 -12.22
CA ASN A 30 -11.76 1.63 -12.39
C ASN A 30 -11.88 2.58 -11.17
N GLN A 31 -12.61 2.18 -10.13
CA GLN A 31 -12.79 2.97 -8.91
C GLN A 31 -12.13 2.27 -7.73
N ILE A 32 -10.85 2.57 -7.49
CA ILE A 32 -10.01 1.88 -6.51
C ILE A 32 -10.61 1.94 -5.11
N ALA A 33 -11.08 3.10 -4.67
CA ALA A 33 -11.70 3.26 -3.35
C ALA A 33 -12.87 2.30 -3.13
N ARG A 34 -13.78 2.19 -4.11
CA ARG A 34 -14.92 1.25 -4.04
C ARG A 34 -14.49 -0.21 -4.02
N GLN A 35 -13.44 -0.54 -4.76
CA GLN A 35 -12.92 -1.91 -4.77
C GLN A 35 -12.34 -2.29 -3.42
N ARG A 36 -11.53 -1.41 -2.82
CA ARG A 36 -10.96 -1.62 -1.49
C ARG A 36 -12.04 -1.67 -0.41
N GLU A 37 -13.04 -0.79 -0.48
CA GLU A 37 -14.20 -0.82 0.41
C GLU A 37 -14.96 -2.15 0.33
N TYR A 38 -15.21 -2.65 -0.89
CA TYR A 38 -15.84 -3.96 -1.10
C TYR A 38 -15.02 -5.09 -0.50
N VAL A 39 -13.71 -5.13 -0.75
CA VAL A 39 -12.82 -6.20 -0.26
C VAL A 39 -12.75 -6.21 1.25
N ILE A 40 -12.59 -5.06 1.91
CA ILE A 40 -12.47 -4.99 3.37
C ILE A 40 -13.78 -5.40 4.05
N ARG A 41 -14.94 -4.96 3.55
CA ARG A 41 -16.25 -5.35 4.07
C ARG A 41 -16.50 -6.85 3.87
N TYR A 42 -16.27 -7.36 2.67
CA TYR A 42 -16.43 -8.78 2.38
C TYR A 42 -15.54 -9.64 3.29
N TRP A 43 -14.26 -9.27 3.43
CA TRP A 43 -13.37 -9.99 4.33
C TRP A 43 -13.87 -9.94 5.78
N TYR A 44 -14.21 -8.77 6.28
CA TYR A 44 -14.63 -8.60 7.66
C TYR A 44 -15.92 -9.34 7.98
N GLU A 45 -16.91 -9.29 7.10
CA GLU A 45 -18.24 -9.86 7.31
C GLU A 45 -18.34 -11.34 6.95
N LYS A 46 -17.64 -11.80 5.91
CA LYS A 46 -17.84 -13.13 5.31
C LYS A 46 -16.66 -14.08 5.50
N ASN A 47 -15.47 -13.57 5.77
CA ASN A 47 -14.27 -14.37 5.95
C ASN A 47 -13.92 -14.49 7.44
N LYS A 48 -13.36 -15.63 7.86
CA LYS A 48 -13.02 -15.90 9.27
C LYS A 48 -11.54 -15.67 9.58
N SER A 49 -10.70 -15.40 8.58
CA SER A 49 -9.28 -15.16 8.82
C SER A 49 -9.05 -13.87 9.60
N ASP A 50 -8.11 -13.91 10.55
CA ASP A 50 -7.77 -12.75 11.36
C ASP A 50 -6.93 -11.72 10.59
N TRP A 51 -6.23 -12.17 9.56
CA TRP A 51 -5.29 -11.34 8.80
C TRP A 51 -5.67 -11.25 7.34
N LEU A 52 -5.58 -10.04 6.79
CA LEU A 52 -5.75 -9.72 5.37
C LEU A 52 -4.43 -9.23 4.80
N LEU A 53 -3.96 -9.87 3.73
CA LEU A 53 -2.83 -9.40 2.94
C LEU A 53 -3.36 -8.66 1.70
N TRP A 54 -3.09 -7.35 1.64
CA TRP A 54 -3.33 -6.52 0.46
C TRP A 54 -2.16 -6.62 -0.50
N VAL A 55 -2.46 -6.85 -1.77
CA VAL A 55 -1.46 -6.82 -2.85
C VAL A 55 -2.10 -6.20 -4.09
N ASP A 56 -1.56 -5.07 -4.54
CA ASP A 56 -2.00 -4.45 -5.79
C ASP A 56 -1.49 -5.25 -6.99
N SER A 57 -2.26 -5.31 -8.06
CA SER A 57 -2.00 -6.17 -9.24
C SER A 57 -0.79 -5.77 -10.08
N ASP A 58 -0.12 -4.68 -9.73
CA ASP A 58 1.13 -4.19 -10.31
C ASP A 58 2.31 -4.23 -9.31
N VAL A 59 2.14 -4.88 -8.15
CA VAL A 59 3.17 -5.10 -7.14
C VAL A 59 3.61 -6.57 -7.16
N VAL A 60 4.91 -6.82 -7.25
CA VAL A 60 5.46 -8.19 -7.32
C VAL A 60 6.01 -8.62 -5.97
N ILE A 61 5.26 -9.47 -5.28
CA ILE A 61 5.65 -10.01 -3.96
C ILE A 61 6.47 -11.30 -4.10
N SER A 62 7.19 -11.66 -3.03
CA SER A 62 7.87 -12.95 -2.90
C SER A 62 7.56 -13.58 -1.53
N PRO A 63 7.76 -14.90 -1.36
CA PRO A 63 7.64 -15.56 -0.06
C PRO A 63 8.49 -14.91 1.02
N GLU A 64 9.72 -14.51 0.68
CA GLU A 64 10.64 -13.82 1.60
C GLU A 64 10.06 -12.49 2.08
N ASN A 65 9.62 -11.62 1.16
CA ASN A 65 9.06 -10.32 1.52
C ASN A 65 7.77 -10.47 2.33
N PHE A 66 6.90 -11.41 1.96
CA PHE A 66 5.70 -11.70 2.73
C PHE A 66 6.03 -12.19 4.14
N LEU A 67 6.97 -13.11 4.30
CA LEU A 67 7.37 -13.64 5.61
C LEU A 67 8.01 -12.57 6.50
N ARG A 68 8.65 -11.55 5.93
CA ARG A 68 9.11 -10.39 6.72
C ARG A 68 7.95 -9.68 7.41
N LEU A 69 6.84 -9.43 6.70
CA LEU A 69 5.64 -8.84 7.31
C LEU A 69 5.00 -9.82 8.32
N TRP A 70 4.84 -11.07 7.91
CA TRP A 70 4.20 -12.10 8.69
C TRP A 70 4.88 -12.31 10.05
N ASN A 71 6.20 -12.32 10.10
CA ASN A 71 6.97 -12.53 11.32
C ASN A 71 6.98 -11.32 12.28
N LYS A 72 6.62 -10.13 11.78
CA LYS A 72 6.56 -8.89 12.56
C LYS A 72 5.15 -8.50 13.00
N LYS A 73 4.13 -9.19 12.48
CA LYS A 73 2.74 -8.92 12.82
C LYS A 73 2.45 -9.26 14.29
N ASP A 74 1.64 -8.44 14.90
CA ASP A 74 1.10 -8.66 16.25
C ASP A 74 -0.26 -7.98 16.33
N ALA A 75 -1.30 -8.72 16.70
CA ALA A 75 -2.68 -8.20 16.71
C ALA A 75 -2.89 -6.99 17.63
N LYS A 76 -2.05 -6.82 18.65
CA LYS A 76 -2.15 -5.73 19.62
C LYS A 76 -1.13 -4.62 19.38
N LYS A 77 0.13 -4.99 19.07
CA LYS A 77 1.24 -4.04 18.95
C LYS A 77 1.47 -3.58 17.51
N HIS A 78 1.34 -4.50 16.56
CA HIS A 78 1.60 -4.24 15.14
C HIS A 78 0.44 -4.75 14.29
N PRO A 79 -0.78 -4.20 14.48
CA PRO A 79 -1.97 -4.69 13.77
C PRO A 79 -1.95 -4.38 12.27
N ILE A 80 -1.12 -3.44 11.85
CA ILE A 80 -0.80 -3.16 10.45
C ILE A 80 0.71 -3.20 10.27
N VAL A 81 1.16 -4.05 9.34
CA VAL A 81 2.56 -4.10 8.90
C VAL A 81 2.61 -3.94 7.39
N THR A 82 3.35 -2.96 6.90
CA THR A 82 3.54 -2.70 5.47
C THR A 82 4.97 -2.98 5.02
N GLY A 83 5.12 -3.41 3.78
CA GLY A 83 6.38 -3.31 3.06
C GLY A 83 6.49 -1.97 2.33
N VAL A 84 7.49 -1.86 1.46
CA VAL A 84 7.78 -0.66 0.70
C VAL A 84 7.82 -0.98 -0.79
N TYR A 85 7.15 -0.19 -1.59
CA TYR A 85 7.37 -0.08 -3.01
C TYR A 85 7.62 1.37 -3.39
N PHE A 86 8.01 1.62 -4.61
CA PHE A 86 8.39 2.95 -5.07
C PHE A 86 7.46 3.40 -6.17
N THR A 87 7.16 4.69 -6.19
CA THR A 87 6.33 5.32 -7.22
C THR A 87 6.94 6.65 -7.66
N THR A 88 6.50 7.14 -8.81
CA THR A 88 6.84 8.49 -9.28
C THR A 88 5.64 9.41 -9.09
N LYS A 89 5.89 10.68 -8.82
CA LYS A 89 4.82 11.68 -8.69
C LYS A 89 4.14 11.98 -10.02
N ASN A 90 4.89 11.86 -11.11
CA ASN A 90 4.37 12.05 -12.46
C ASN A 90 4.58 10.76 -13.27
N PRO A 91 3.52 9.99 -13.56
CA PRO A 91 3.63 8.75 -14.33
C PRO A 91 4.07 8.97 -15.78
N GLU A 92 3.95 10.19 -16.32
CA GLU A 92 4.40 10.56 -17.66
C GLU A 92 5.91 10.85 -17.72
N GLU A 93 6.56 10.99 -16.55
CA GLU A 93 8.01 11.22 -16.45
C GLU A 93 8.69 10.04 -15.73
N PRO A 94 8.87 8.91 -16.41
CA PRO A 94 9.35 7.66 -15.81
C PRO A 94 10.80 7.72 -15.31
N LEU A 95 11.55 8.72 -15.71
CA LEU A 95 12.94 8.94 -15.29
C LEU A 95 13.08 9.82 -14.05
N MET A 96 11.97 10.25 -13.45
CA MET A 96 12.02 10.94 -12.17
C MET A 96 12.49 10.00 -11.07
N VAL A 97 13.17 10.56 -10.08
CA VAL A 97 13.62 9.82 -8.90
C VAL A 97 12.39 9.22 -8.20
N PRO A 98 12.31 7.89 -8.08
CA PRO A 98 11.18 7.26 -7.43
C PRO A 98 11.19 7.54 -5.93
N THR A 99 10.01 7.74 -5.35
CA THR A 99 9.81 7.98 -3.93
C THR A 99 9.21 6.74 -3.26
N PRO A 100 9.61 6.42 -2.00
CA PRO A 100 9.01 5.34 -1.24
C PRO A 100 7.55 5.68 -0.89
N THR A 101 6.71 4.66 -0.88
CA THR A 101 5.28 4.78 -0.56
C THR A 101 5.00 4.63 0.94
N VAL A 102 5.84 5.23 1.78
CA VAL A 102 5.68 5.30 3.23
C VAL A 102 5.86 6.75 3.69
N PHE A 103 4.97 7.18 4.60
CA PHE A 103 4.79 8.60 4.87
C PHE A 103 4.67 8.87 6.37
N GLN A 104 5.04 10.10 6.76
CA GLN A 104 4.62 10.73 8.01
C GLN A 104 3.56 11.79 7.72
N PHE A 105 2.59 11.93 8.63
CA PHE A 105 1.73 13.10 8.60
C PHE A 105 2.56 14.33 8.98
N ALA A 106 2.36 15.40 8.24
CA ALA A 106 3.00 16.69 8.46
C ALA A 106 1.95 17.78 8.42
N GLU A 107 2.01 18.68 9.39
CA GLU A 107 1.16 19.88 9.42
C GLU A 107 1.97 21.07 8.91
N LYS A 108 1.41 21.78 7.96
CA LYS A 108 1.94 23.04 7.47
C LYS A 108 0.77 24.01 7.25
N ASP A 109 0.86 25.17 7.91
CA ASP A 109 -0.13 26.26 7.81
C ASP A 109 -1.58 25.78 8.14
N GLY A 110 -1.72 24.89 9.15
CA GLY A 110 -3.00 24.31 9.55
C GLY A 110 -3.55 23.24 8.60
N ILE A 111 -2.80 22.85 7.57
CA ILE A 111 -3.16 21.80 6.62
C ILE A 111 -2.36 20.55 6.96
N ILE A 112 -3.06 19.45 7.25
CA ILE A 112 -2.45 18.13 7.42
C ILE A 112 -2.20 17.55 6.04
N GLY A 113 -0.93 17.28 5.75
CA GLY A 113 -0.47 16.64 4.54
C GLY A 113 0.34 15.37 4.85
N ILE A 114 0.93 14.80 3.82
CA ILE A 114 1.86 13.67 3.93
C ILE A 114 3.24 14.07 3.43
N SER A 115 4.27 13.56 4.09
CA SER A 115 5.66 13.68 3.66
C SER A 115 6.27 12.29 3.50
N PRO A 116 6.83 11.94 2.34
CA PRO A 116 7.54 10.67 2.17
C PRO A 116 8.71 10.58 3.15
N ILE A 117 8.95 9.40 3.70
CA ILE A 117 10.12 9.14 4.54
C ILE A 117 11.36 9.08 3.64
N HIS A 118 12.16 10.13 3.68
CA HIS A 118 13.37 10.24 2.87
C HIS A 118 14.51 10.89 3.67
N PRO A 119 15.73 10.29 3.70
CA PRO A 119 16.09 8.99 3.12
C PRO A 119 15.39 7.83 3.83
N LEU A 120 15.03 6.80 3.05
CA LEU A 120 14.41 5.59 3.60
C LEU A 120 15.45 4.82 4.45
N PRO A 121 15.21 4.58 5.75
CA PRO A 121 16.11 3.77 6.57
C PRO A 121 16.23 2.35 6.01
N LYS A 122 17.45 1.84 5.89
CA LYS A 122 17.69 0.51 5.33
C LYS A 122 17.45 -0.58 6.38
N ASP A 123 16.64 -1.58 6.05
CA ASP A 123 16.39 -2.80 6.83
C ASP A 123 16.02 -2.51 8.30
N LYS A 124 15.05 -1.61 8.48
CA LYS A 124 14.52 -1.23 9.79
C LYS A 124 13.03 -1.54 9.91
N PHE A 125 12.58 -1.72 11.14
CA PHE A 125 11.17 -1.79 11.47
C PHE A 125 10.77 -0.48 12.17
N ILE A 126 9.97 0.34 11.51
CA ILE A 126 9.68 1.72 11.94
C ILE A 126 8.18 1.98 12.00
N LYS A 127 7.77 2.85 12.91
CA LYS A 127 6.42 3.39 12.94
C LYS A 127 6.27 4.46 11.86
N VAL A 128 5.17 4.40 11.12
CA VAL A 128 4.83 5.35 10.05
C VAL A 128 3.41 5.86 10.24
N SER A 129 3.07 6.99 9.64
CA SER A 129 1.69 7.50 9.70
C SER A 129 0.80 6.91 8.61
N ALA A 130 1.36 6.69 7.43
CA ALA A 130 0.63 6.14 6.29
C ALA A 130 1.56 5.37 5.34
N ALA A 131 0.97 4.55 4.48
CA ALA A 131 1.66 3.83 3.42
C ALA A 131 0.76 3.70 2.18
N GLY A 132 1.33 3.28 1.04
CA GLY A 132 0.51 2.80 -0.06
C GLY A 132 -0.05 1.40 0.24
N MET A 133 -1.25 1.12 -0.22
CA MET A 133 -1.96 -0.14 0.07
C MET A 133 -1.48 -1.35 -0.74
N GLY A 134 -0.50 -1.17 -1.63
CA GLY A 134 -0.05 -2.23 -2.55
C GLY A 134 0.66 -3.42 -1.91
N PHE A 135 1.12 -3.32 -0.66
CA PHE A 135 1.71 -4.44 0.09
C PHE A 135 1.56 -4.23 1.60
N VAL A 136 0.40 -4.60 2.12
CA VAL A 136 0.01 -4.37 3.53
C VAL A 136 -0.58 -5.63 4.13
N LEU A 137 -0.12 -6.03 5.31
CA LEU A 137 -0.70 -7.08 6.14
C LEU A 137 -1.45 -6.43 7.30
N MET A 138 -2.73 -6.73 7.46
CA MET A 138 -3.63 -6.06 8.41
C MET A 138 -4.42 -7.08 9.22
N HIS A 139 -4.53 -6.86 10.54
CA HIS A 139 -5.37 -7.63 11.45
C HIS A 139 -6.80 -7.09 11.50
N ARG A 140 -7.79 -7.96 11.70
CA ARG A 140 -9.21 -7.57 11.73
C ARG A 140 -9.58 -6.56 12.83
N SER A 141 -8.85 -6.53 13.94
CA SER A 141 -9.04 -5.53 15.01
C SER A 141 -8.88 -4.09 14.53
N VAL A 142 -8.24 -3.86 13.38
CA VAL A 142 -8.15 -2.53 12.76
C VAL A 142 -9.54 -2.04 12.35
N VAL A 143 -10.32 -2.90 11.68
CA VAL A 143 -11.70 -2.60 11.28
C VAL A 143 -12.57 -2.37 12.50
N GLU A 144 -12.43 -3.24 13.52
CA GLU A 144 -13.18 -3.13 14.78
C GLU A 144 -12.94 -1.77 15.45
N LYS A 145 -11.67 -1.37 15.59
CA LYS A 145 -11.31 -0.08 16.17
C LYS A 145 -11.79 1.12 15.35
N ILE A 146 -11.72 1.04 14.00
CA ILE A 146 -12.24 2.12 13.17
C ILE A 146 -13.74 2.26 13.34
N VAL A 147 -14.50 1.17 13.29
CA VAL A 147 -15.96 1.18 13.47
C VAL A 147 -16.36 1.71 14.85
N GLU A 148 -15.61 1.33 15.89
CA GLU A 148 -15.88 1.77 17.27
C GLU A 148 -15.61 3.27 17.48
N ASN A 149 -14.52 3.80 16.93
CA ASN A 149 -14.06 5.16 17.20
C ASN A 149 -14.48 6.19 16.14
N VAL A 150 -14.80 5.73 14.94
CA VAL A 150 -15.24 6.57 13.80
C VAL A 150 -16.42 5.87 13.12
N PRO A 151 -17.63 5.89 13.74
CA PRO A 151 -18.78 5.18 13.19
C PRO A 151 -19.28 5.84 11.89
N ASP A 152 -20.01 5.06 11.10
CA ASP A 152 -20.72 5.48 9.87
C ASP A 152 -19.84 6.08 8.77
N VAL A 153 -18.56 5.66 8.70
CA VAL A 153 -17.65 6.08 7.63
C VAL A 153 -17.37 4.96 6.64
N ALA A 154 -17.10 5.32 5.38
CA ALA A 154 -16.42 4.43 4.45
C ALA A 154 -14.97 4.28 4.89
N MET A 155 -14.40 3.08 4.83
CA MET A 155 -13.00 2.86 5.18
C MET A 155 -12.05 3.34 4.09
N PHE A 156 -12.53 3.33 2.85
CA PHE A 156 -11.80 3.84 1.70
C PHE A 156 -12.65 4.87 0.95
N ALA A 157 -12.19 6.11 0.95
CA ALA A 157 -12.80 7.21 0.21
C ALA A 157 -11.71 8.14 -0.32
N GLU A 158 -11.99 8.77 -1.43
CA GLU A 158 -11.23 9.93 -1.87
C GLU A 158 -11.79 11.18 -1.17
N ALA A 159 -10.92 12.00 -0.63
CA ALA A 159 -11.29 13.22 0.07
C ALA A 159 -10.44 14.39 -0.41
N GLY A 160 -10.98 15.59 -0.30
CA GLY A 160 -10.21 16.78 -0.68
C GLY A 160 -11.06 18.02 -0.86
N THR A 161 -10.37 19.09 -1.22
CA THR A 161 -10.94 20.38 -1.61
C THR A 161 -10.45 20.71 -3.01
N GLU A 162 -10.84 21.83 -3.58
CA GLU A 162 -10.29 22.31 -4.87
C GLU A 162 -8.75 22.43 -4.88
N LYS A 163 -8.12 22.53 -3.71
CA LYS A 163 -6.65 22.74 -3.57
C LYS A 163 -5.92 21.52 -3.03
N THR A 164 -6.62 20.54 -2.47
CA THR A 164 -6.01 19.37 -1.82
C THR A 164 -6.74 18.11 -2.23
N PHE A 165 -6.00 17.09 -2.61
CA PHE A 165 -6.54 15.76 -2.90
C PHE A 165 -5.89 14.75 -1.95
N ILE A 166 -6.72 13.91 -1.33
CA ILE A 166 -6.30 12.81 -0.47
C ILE A 166 -6.81 11.52 -1.12
N GLY A 167 -5.88 10.67 -1.55
CA GLY A 167 -6.20 9.36 -2.08
C GLY A 167 -6.76 8.43 -1.01
N GLU A 168 -7.41 7.38 -1.45
CA GLU A 168 -8.15 6.45 -0.60
C GLU A 168 -7.26 5.69 0.39
N ASP A 169 -5.99 5.47 0.06
CA ASP A 169 -5.02 4.85 0.95
C ASP A 169 -4.66 5.79 2.11
N ILE A 170 -4.35 7.04 1.84
CA ILE A 170 -4.05 8.04 2.88
C ILE A 170 -5.28 8.31 3.76
N TYR A 171 -6.47 8.33 3.15
CA TYR A 171 -7.73 8.44 3.89
C TYR A 171 -7.89 7.28 4.89
N PHE A 172 -7.66 6.04 4.45
CA PHE A 172 -7.71 4.88 5.34
C PHE A 172 -6.74 4.99 6.52
N PHE A 173 -5.49 5.39 6.26
CA PHE A 173 -4.51 5.55 7.34
C PHE A 173 -4.83 6.74 8.26
N ALA A 174 -5.48 7.79 7.78
CA ALA A 174 -5.99 8.86 8.63
C ALA A 174 -7.11 8.38 9.57
N LEU A 175 -7.97 7.45 9.11
CA LEU A 175 -8.94 6.78 9.98
C LEU A 175 -8.24 5.88 11.01
N CYS A 176 -7.19 5.17 10.64
CA CYS A 176 -6.37 4.39 11.57
C CYS A 176 -5.80 5.27 12.68
N ASP A 177 -5.23 6.41 12.33
CA ASP A 177 -4.69 7.38 13.29
C ASP A 177 -5.77 7.88 14.27
N LYS A 178 -6.93 8.30 13.75
CA LYS A 178 -8.08 8.68 14.57
C LYS A 178 -8.58 7.58 15.50
N ALA A 179 -8.49 6.32 15.06
CA ALA A 179 -8.89 5.15 15.84
C ALA A 179 -7.79 4.65 16.79
N GLY A 180 -6.64 5.33 16.87
CA GLY A 180 -5.51 4.92 17.70
C GLY A 180 -4.86 3.61 17.24
N VAL A 181 -4.88 3.33 15.93
CA VAL A 181 -4.24 2.16 15.32
C VAL A 181 -2.85 2.54 14.81
N GLU A 182 -1.84 1.85 15.31
CA GLU A 182 -0.47 2.06 14.85
C GLU A 182 -0.18 1.34 13.53
N VAL A 183 0.57 2.00 12.67
CA VAL A 183 1.05 1.47 11.39
C VAL A 183 2.56 1.30 11.46
N TRP A 184 3.04 0.12 11.09
CA TRP A 184 4.45 -0.23 11.12
C TRP A 184 4.94 -0.65 9.74
N CYS A 185 6.15 -0.25 9.40
CA CYS A 185 6.77 -0.56 8.12
C CYS A 185 8.06 -1.35 8.33
N ASP A 186 8.19 -2.48 7.62
CA ASP A 186 9.48 -3.15 7.44
C ASP A 186 10.15 -2.62 6.16
N THR A 187 11.12 -1.72 6.33
CA THR A 187 11.84 -1.12 5.20
C THR A 187 12.78 -2.07 4.47
N GLY A 188 12.99 -3.28 5.00
CA GLY A 188 13.67 -4.36 4.31
C GLY A 188 12.75 -5.23 3.46
N ALA A 189 11.42 -5.13 3.63
CA ALA A 189 10.42 -5.79 2.80
C ALA A 189 10.09 -4.93 1.57
N THR A 190 11.08 -4.75 0.68
CA THR A 190 10.92 -3.97 -0.55
C THR A 190 10.43 -4.84 -1.70
N VAL A 191 9.44 -4.35 -2.46
CA VAL A 191 8.83 -5.07 -3.57
C VAL A 191 8.82 -4.23 -4.85
N PRO A 192 9.04 -4.84 -6.03
CA PRO A 192 8.93 -4.14 -7.31
C PRO A 192 7.51 -3.66 -7.58
N HIS A 193 7.39 -2.44 -8.09
CA HIS A 193 6.16 -1.85 -8.57
C HIS A 193 6.24 -1.72 -10.09
N MET A 194 5.40 -2.46 -10.80
CA MET A 194 5.43 -2.54 -12.25
C MET A 194 4.65 -1.37 -12.85
N LYS A 195 5.31 -0.60 -13.69
CA LYS A 195 4.67 0.45 -14.49
C LYS A 195 4.89 0.19 -15.97
N ARG A 196 3.87 0.41 -16.77
CA ARG A 196 3.99 0.36 -18.23
C ARG A 196 4.68 1.62 -18.69
N PHE A 197 5.59 1.44 -19.62
CA PHE A 197 6.32 2.54 -20.22
C PHE A 197 6.31 2.40 -21.74
N SER A 198 6.12 3.49 -22.46
CA SER A 198 6.18 3.54 -23.92
C SER A 198 7.54 4.06 -24.37
N PHE A 199 8.22 3.29 -25.21
CA PHE A 199 9.36 3.78 -25.96
C PHE A 199 8.84 4.45 -27.22
N ASP A 200 8.80 5.77 -27.22
CA ASP A 200 8.36 6.60 -28.35
C ASP A 200 9.44 7.61 -28.78
N GLU A 201 9.15 8.37 -29.80
CA GLU A 201 10.08 9.37 -30.34
C GLU A 201 10.42 10.47 -29.32
N HIS A 202 9.45 10.87 -28.49
CA HIS A 202 9.68 11.85 -27.44
C HIS A 202 10.71 11.36 -26.42
N TYR A 203 10.55 10.13 -25.97
CA TYR A 203 11.52 9.48 -25.07
C TYR A 203 12.89 9.31 -25.71
N TYR A 204 12.94 8.85 -26.97
CA TYR A 204 14.19 8.74 -27.72
C TYR A 204 14.94 10.07 -27.75
N ASN A 205 14.23 11.14 -28.14
CA ASN A 205 14.81 12.48 -28.24
C ASN A 205 15.28 13.01 -26.88
N ALA A 206 14.52 12.76 -25.81
CA ALA A 206 14.90 13.15 -24.45
C ALA A 206 16.17 12.45 -24.00
N MET A 207 16.34 11.15 -24.33
CA MET A 207 17.48 10.34 -23.92
C MET A 207 18.74 10.55 -24.76
N THR A 208 18.60 11.07 -25.97
CA THR A 208 19.75 11.29 -26.89
C THR A 208 20.23 12.75 -26.87
N LYS A 209 19.45 13.69 -26.34
CA LYS A 209 19.90 15.08 -26.14
C LYS A 209 21.19 15.12 -25.33
N GLY A 210 22.29 15.57 -25.96
CA GLY A 210 23.63 15.69 -25.34
C GLY A 210 24.52 14.47 -25.49
N ARG A 211 24.19 13.52 -26.38
CA ARG A 211 25.05 12.40 -26.78
C ARG A 211 25.73 12.58 -28.13
N GLU A 212 25.57 13.75 -28.76
CA GLU A 212 26.32 14.17 -29.95
C GLU A 212 27.62 14.89 -29.58
#